data_badff4d595162b56bfca9852aa8921cd
#
_entry.id   badff4d595162b56bfca9852aa8921cd
#
_cell.length_a   1.000
_cell.length_b   1.000
_cell.length_c   1.000
_cell.angle_alpha   90.00
_cell.angle_beta   90.00
_cell.angle_gamma   90.00
#
_symmetry.space_group_name_H-M   'P 1'
#
loop_
_entity.id
_entity.type
_entity.pdbx_description
1 polymer ?
#
loop_
_entity_poly.entity_id
_entity_poly.type
_entity_poly.pdbx_seq_one_letter_code
_entity_poly.pdbx_strand_id
1 'polypeptide(L)'
;MNVATVTSKHKDFDQETSMTNLRSTLLTLANRLLDTLPAPAPEIQWQETLCARWVHDRANMGHLRALKPRLDQTFEGLIGVDQQANQFKANLELFLKGLPANATLLWGARGTGKSSMVRAALSAYHDRGLRIVEVEKAHLGDLPAIVEHVRSQPFQFLIYCDDLTFEDGEREYSGLKTVLDGTLEEFGSNILVVCTSNRRHLVSEPMSDNQQATVVHGEIHQGDAVEERVSLSDRFGLWLSFYPYSQEVYITIVKHWYHELGQNLDLPEFSETMAIEA
;
A
#
# COMPACT_ATOMS: atom_id res chain seq x y z
N MET A 1 73.06 6.92 -38.24
CA MET A 1 71.86 6.06 -38.22
C MET A 1 71.32 6.00 -36.78
N ASN A 2 70.36 6.77 -36.57
CA ASN A 2 69.22 6.86 -35.70
C ASN A 2 69.20 6.06 -34.37
N VAL A 3 69.66 6.71 -33.32
CA VAL A 3 69.38 6.36 -31.90
C VAL A 3 67.99 6.89 -31.47
N ALA A 4 67.42 7.85 -32.20
CA ALA A 4 66.14 8.51 -31.85
C ALA A 4 64.87 7.61 -32.11
N THR A 5 64.98 6.59 -33.01
CA THR A 5 63.81 5.77 -33.39
C THR A 5 63.54 4.61 -32.44
N VAL A 6 64.52 4.20 -31.60
CA VAL A 6 64.39 3.05 -30.66
C VAL A 6 63.73 3.52 -29.34
N THR A 7 63.97 4.76 -28.91
CA THR A 7 63.41 5.32 -27.66
C THR A 7 61.92 5.67 -27.76
N SER A 8 61.42 5.96 -28.99
CA SER A 8 59.98 6.27 -29.18
C SER A 8 59.13 4.95 -29.08
N LYS A 9 59.59 3.86 -29.68
CA LYS A 9 58.87 2.60 -29.64
C LYS A 9 58.79 1.94 -28.24
N HIS A 10 59.79 2.20 -27.38
CA HIS A 10 59.74 1.69 -26.00
C HIS A 10 58.76 2.49 -25.12
N LYS A 11 58.62 3.80 -25.33
CA LYS A 11 57.66 4.61 -24.59
C LYS A 11 56.21 4.28 -24.97
N ASP A 12 55.92 4.02 -26.24
CA ASP A 12 54.57 3.66 -26.68
C ASP A 12 54.17 2.27 -26.17
N PHE A 13 55.14 1.31 -26.16
CA PHE A 13 54.85 -0.05 -25.62
C PHE A 13 54.62 -0.05 -24.11
N ASP A 14 55.35 0.77 -23.34
CA ASP A 14 55.11 0.90 -21.89
C ASP A 14 53.78 1.61 -21.58
N GLN A 15 53.35 2.56 -22.40
CA GLN A 15 52.07 3.23 -22.22
C GLN A 15 50.90 2.31 -22.55
N GLU A 16 50.97 1.52 -23.63
CA GLU A 16 49.93 0.52 -24.02
C GLU A 16 49.78 -0.57 -22.96
N THR A 17 50.89 -1.07 -22.43
CA THR A 17 50.90 -2.09 -21.37
C THR A 17 50.34 -1.51 -20.05
N SER A 18 50.65 -0.28 -19.72
CA SER A 18 50.13 0.44 -18.54
C SER A 18 48.61 0.67 -18.66
N MET A 19 48.12 1.09 -19.83
CA MET A 19 46.68 1.29 -20.09
C MET A 19 45.91 -0.02 -20.04
N THR A 20 46.47 -1.10 -20.57
CA THR A 20 45.84 -2.44 -20.54
C THR A 20 45.74 -2.96 -19.11
N ASN A 21 46.77 -2.78 -18.29
CA ASN A 21 46.78 -3.15 -16.88
C ASN A 21 45.77 -2.31 -16.05
N LEU A 22 45.69 -1.00 -16.32
CA LEU A 22 44.72 -0.13 -15.66
C LEU A 22 43.29 -0.55 -16.00
N ARG A 23 43.01 -0.85 -17.26
CA ARG A 23 41.68 -1.31 -17.72
C ARG A 23 41.28 -2.64 -17.09
N SER A 24 42.21 -3.59 -17.01
CA SER A 24 41.96 -4.90 -16.36
C SER A 24 41.71 -4.75 -14.85
N THR A 25 42.45 -3.87 -14.19
CA THR A 25 42.26 -3.57 -12.75
C THR A 25 40.91 -2.89 -12.50
N LEU A 26 40.52 -1.91 -13.33
CA LEU A 26 39.24 -1.26 -13.24
C LEU A 26 38.06 -2.23 -13.47
N LEU A 27 38.17 -3.13 -14.46
CA LEU A 27 37.19 -4.18 -14.69
C LEU A 27 37.07 -5.14 -13.52
N THR A 28 38.19 -5.51 -12.91
CA THR A 28 38.19 -6.40 -11.73
C THR A 28 37.55 -5.71 -10.53
N LEU A 29 37.83 -4.42 -10.32
CA LEU A 29 37.18 -3.62 -9.26
C LEU A 29 35.69 -3.45 -9.52
N ALA A 30 35.30 -3.14 -10.75
CA ALA A 30 33.91 -3.01 -11.14
C ALA A 30 33.13 -4.33 -10.90
N ASN A 31 33.69 -5.49 -11.31
CA ASN A 31 33.09 -6.79 -11.07
C ASN A 31 32.98 -7.08 -9.56
N ARG A 32 34.00 -6.81 -8.76
CA ARG A 32 33.94 -6.96 -7.30
C ARG A 32 32.87 -6.06 -6.67
N LEU A 33 32.70 -4.83 -7.16
CA LEU A 33 31.62 -3.94 -6.72
C LEU A 33 30.25 -4.49 -7.15
N LEU A 34 30.12 -4.99 -8.37
CA LEU A 34 28.87 -5.63 -8.86
C LEU A 34 28.51 -6.87 -8.02
N ASP A 35 29.49 -7.67 -7.63
CA ASP A 35 29.31 -8.86 -6.77
C ASP A 35 28.87 -8.50 -5.32
N THR A 36 29.14 -7.27 -4.89
CA THR A 36 28.70 -6.78 -3.57
C THR A 36 27.31 -6.12 -3.60
N LEU A 37 26.81 -5.77 -4.79
CA LEU A 37 25.46 -5.24 -4.92
C LEU A 37 24.44 -6.36 -4.71
N PRO A 38 23.36 -6.11 -3.98
CA PRO A 38 22.27 -7.07 -3.89
C PRO A 38 21.73 -7.37 -5.29
N ALA A 39 21.39 -8.63 -5.55
CA ALA A 39 20.74 -8.99 -6.80
C ALA A 39 19.48 -8.14 -6.97
N PRO A 40 19.18 -7.67 -8.19
CA PRO A 40 17.95 -6.92 -8.43
C PRO A 40 16.75 -7.77 -7.99
N ALA A 41 15.78 -7.11 -7.36
CA ALA A 41 14.56 -7.79 -6.94
C ALA A 41 13.87 -8.43 -8.16
N PRO A 42 13.33 -9.65 -8.03
CA PRO A 42 12.64 -10.30 -9.12
C PRO A 42 11.44 -9.45 -9.57
N GLU A 43 11.27 -9.31 -10.86
CA GLU A 43 10.13 -8.61 -11.44
C GLU A 43 8.83 -9.40 -11.15
N ILE A 44 7.77 -8.66 -10.75
CA ILE A 44 6.47 -9.26 -10.48
C ILE A 44 5.77 -9.67 -11.77
N GLN A 45 5.43 -10.95 -11.89
CA GLN A 45 4.61 -11.47 -12.98
C GLN A 45 3.12 -11.33 -12.61
N TRP A 46 2.51 -10.20 -12.97
CA TRP A 46 1.15 -9.85 -12.57
C TRP A 46 0.05 -10.75 -13.15
N GLN A 47 0.36 -11.54 -14.18
CA GLN A 47 -0.52 -12.58 -14.71
C GLN A 47 -0.79 -13.67 -13.68
N GLU A 48 0.23 -14.00 -12.87
CA GLU A 48 0.19 -15.07 -11.87
C GLU A 48 0.10 -14.53 -10.44
N THR A 49 0.47 -13.26 -10.24
CA THR A 49 0.52 -12.62 -8.93
C THR A 49 -0.72 -11.75 -8.72
N LEU A 50 -1.56 -12.08 -7.74
CA LEU A 50 -2.76 -11.32 -7.42
C LEU A 50 -2.50 -10.18 -6.45
N CYS A 51 -1.49 -10.32 -5.58
CA CYS A 51 -1.09 -9.25 -4.69
C CYS A 51 0.41 -9.25 -4.40
N ALA A 52 0.94 -8.08 -4.11
CA ALA A 52 2.32 -7.86 -3.70
C ALA A 52 2.36 -6.87 -2.54
N ARG A 53 3.47 -6.84 -1.82
CA ARG A 53 3.75 -5.84 -0.79
C ARG A 53 4.99 -5.06 -1.18
N TRP A 54 4.95 -3.75 -0.95
CA TRP A 54 6.14 -2.92 -1.04
C TRP A 54 7.03 -3.15 0.18
N VAL A 55 8.28 -3.44 -0.07
CA VAL A 55 9.28 -3.70 0.98
C VAL A 55 10.60 -3.04 0.62
N HIS A 56 11.43 -2.75 1.63
CA HIS A 56 12.79 -2.30 1.44
C HIS A 56 13.78 -3.45 1.68
N ASP A 57 14.81 -3.51 0.88
CA ASP A 57 15.94 -4.43 1.07
C ASP A 57 16.96 -3.86 2.09
N ARG A 58 18.06 -4.58 2.29
CA ARG A 58 19.13 -4.14 3.20
C ARG A 58 19.85 -2.86 2.76
N ALA A 59 19.77 -2.52 1.48
CA ALA A 59 20.33 -1.29 0.92
C ALA A 59 19.30 -0.14 0.93
N ASN A 60 18.16 -0.34 1.59
CA ASN A 60 17.03 0.60 1.62
C ASN A 60 16.44 0.89 0.24
N MET A 61 16.56 -0.07 -0.69
CA MET A 61 15.95 0.00 -2.02
C MET A 61 14.57 -0.61 -1.97
N GLY A 62 13.56 0.18 -2.34
CA GLY A 62 12.18 -0.27 -2.39
C GLY A 62 11.92 -1.20 -3.58
N HIS A 63 11.15 -2.26 -3.35
CA HIS A 63 10.72 -3.18 -4.40
C HIS A 63 9.42 -3.90 -4.03
N LEU A 64 8.75 -4.48 -5.03
CA LEU A 64 7.55 -5.28 -4.84
C LEU A 64 7.94 -6.74 -4.55
N ARG A 65 7.33 -7.32 -3.52
CA ARG A 65 7.44 -8.73 -3.17
C ARG A 65 6.07 -9.39 -3.31
N ALA A 66 5.98 -10.43 -4.15
CA ALA A 66 4.77 -11.21 -4.33
C ALA A 66 4.26 -11.80 -3.01
N LEU A 67 2.96 -11.76 -2.81
CA LEU A 67 2.25 -12.39 -1.69
C LEU A 67 1.34 -13.49 -2.22
N LYS A 68 1.04 -14.47 -1.36
CA LYS A 68 0.02 -15.49 -1.60
C LYS A 68 -1.25 -15.08 -0.85
N PRO A 69 -2.25 -14.49 -1.52
CA PRO A 69 -3.48 -14.08 -0.86
C PRO A 69 -4.33 -15.29 -0.47
N ARG A 70 -5.17 -15.11 0.56
CA ARG A 70 -6.30 -15.99 0.81
C ARG A 70 -7.49 -15.45 0.02
N LEU A 71 -8.15 -16.32 -0.73
CA LEU A 71 -9.34 -15.98 -1.54
C LEU A 71 -10.62 -16.58 -0.94
N ASP A 72 -10.60 -16.88 0.35
CA ASP A 72 -11.70 -17.45 1.13
C ASP A 72 -12.68 -16.40 1.67
N GLN A 73 -12.32 -15.13 1.59
CA GLN A 73 -13.18 -14.02 2.00
C GLN A 73 -14.11 -13.63 0.86
N THR A 74 -15.41 -13.62 1.09
CA THR A 74 -16.41 -13.16 0.14
C THR A 74 -17.21 -11.99 0.71
N PHE A 75 -17.87 -11.20 -0.14
CA PHE A 75 -18.76 -10.12 0.32
C PHE A 75 -19.95 -10.66 1.08
N GLU A 76 -20.45 -11.85 0.72
CA GLU A 76 -21.56 -12.53 1.34
C GLU A 76 -21.22 -13.00 2.77
N GLY A 77 -19.94 -13.32 3.02
CA GLY A 77 -19.44 -13.65 4.35
C GLY A 77 -19.24 -12.46 5.28
N LEU A 78 -19.41 -11.22 4.78
CA LEU A 78 -19.29 -9.98 5.54
C LEU A 78 -20.64 -9.56 6.12
N ILE A 79 -21.05 -10.18 7.21
CA ILE A 79 -22.36 -9.99 7.84
C ILE A 79 -22.41 -8.66 8.58
N GLY A 80 -23.52 -7.91 8.45
CA GLY A 80 -23.79 -6.67 9.17
C GLY A 80 -23.09 -5.42 8.60
N VAL A 81 -22.51 -5.52 7.40
CA VAL A 81 -21.85 -4.41 6.68
C VAL A 81 -22.31 -4.31 5.22
N ASP A 82 -23.55 -4.72 4.96
CA ASP A 82 -24.13 -4.79 3.60
C ASP A 82 -24.12 -3.44 2.88
N GLN A 83 -24.45 -2.35 3.58
CA GLN A 83 -24.44 -1.01 3.01
C GLN A 83 -23.04 -0.61 2.56
N GLN A 84 -22.02 -0.83 3.42
CA GLN A 84 -20.62 -0.56 3.12
C GLN A 84 -20.13 -1.42 1.95
N ALA A 85 -20.48 -2.70 1.97
CA ALA A 85 -20.14 -3.64 0.89
C ALA A 85 -20.74 -3.21 -0.45
N ASN A 86 -21.99 -2.78 -0.48
CA ASN A 86 -22.65 -2.33 -1.70
C ASN A 86 -22.04 -1.04 -2.25
N GLN A 87 -21.73 -0.06 -1.38
CA GLN A 87 -21.07 1.18 -1.78
C GLN A 87 -19.65 0.92 -2.30
N PHE A 88 -18.90 0.07 -1.62
CA PHE A 88 -17.55 -0.29 -2.03
C PHE A 88 -17.55 -1.05 -3.37
N LYS A 89 -18.45 -2.04 -3.54
CA LYS A 89 -18.63 -2.75 -4.80
C LYS A 89 -18.98 -1.79 -5.94
N ALA A 90 -19.90 -0.86 -5.73
CA ALA A 90 -20.27 0.12 -6.74
C ALA A 90 -19.09 0.98 -7.20
N ASN A 91 -18.25 1.44 -6.26
CA ASN A 91 -17.03 2.19 -6.55
C ASN A 91 -16.00 1.35 -7.33
N LEU A 92 -15.81 0.07 -6.93
CA LEU A 92 -14.92 -0.86 -7.61
C LEU A 92 -15.41 -1.20 -9.03
N GLU A 93 -16.72 -1.32 -9.25
CA GLU A 93 -17.29 -1.57 -10.56
C GLU A 93 -17.02 -0.41 -11.56
N LEU A 94 -17.03 0.83 -11.08
CA LEU A 94 -16.60 1.98 -11.88
C LEU A 94 -15.12 1.87 -12.22
N PHE A 95 -14.28 1.63 -11.22
CA PHE A 95 -12.85 1.50 -11.38
C PHE A 95 -12.46 0.40 -12.39
N LEU A 96 -13.04 -0.80 -12.26
CA LEU A 96 -12.77 -1.93 -13.15
C LEU A 96 -13.20 -1.69 -14.61
N LYS A 97 -14.11 -0.74 -14.83
CA LYS A 97 -14.52 -0.28 -16.18
C LYS A 97 -13.65 0.86 -16.71
N GLY A 98 -12.61 1.27 -15.97
CA GLY A 98 -11.78 2.43 -16.32
C GLY A 98 -12.52 3.76 -16.19
N LEU A 99 -13.62 3.80 -15.42
CA LEU A 99 -14.35 5.02 -15.11
C LEU A 99 -13.82 5.67 -13.83
N PRO A 100 -14.01 6.98 -13.63
CA PRO A 100 -13.61 7.65 -12.40
C PRO A 100 -14.19 6.98 -11.16
N ALA A 101 -13.33 6.65 -10.21
CA ALA A 101 -13.66 6.05 -8.93
C ALA A 101 -12.97 6.81 -7.79
N ASN A 102 -13.58 6.77 -6.61
CA ASN A 102 -13.12 7.54 -5.47
C ASN A 102 -12.11 6.76 -4.62
N ALA A 103 -11.00 7.40 -4.25
CA ALA A 103 -10.17 6.91 -3.16
C ALA A 103 -11.06 6.65 -1.93
N THR A 104 -10.84 5.50 -1.27
CA THR A 104 -11.77 5.00 -0.26
C THR A 104 -11.10 4.90 1.11
N LEU A 105 -11.76 5.45 2.12
CA LEU A 105 -11.39 5.29 3.52
C LEU A 105 -12.42 4.44 4.26
N LEU A 106 -11.99 3.25 4.73
CA LEU A 106 -12.78 2.40 5.61
C LEU A 106 -12.36 2.68 7.06
N TRP A 107 -13.23 3.31 7.85
CA TRP A 107 -12.88 3.73 9.20
C TRP A 107 -13.85 3.16 10.24
N GLY A 108 -13.38 2.99 11.48
CA GLY A 108 -14.22 2.55 12.59
C GLY A 108 -13.58 1.49 13.48
N ALA A 109 -14.37 0.84 14.32
CA ALA A 109 -13.90 -0.06 15.36
C ALA A 109 -13.06 -1.24 14.80
N ARG A 110 -12.14 -1.74 15.62
CA ARG A 110 -11.37 -2.96 15.28
C ARG A 110 -12.30 -4.17 15.21
N GLY A 111 -11.95 -5.13 14.37
CA GLY A 111 -12.70 -6.39 14.25
C GLY A 111 -14.03 -6.29 13.48
N THR A 112 -14.34 -5.15 12.85
CA THR A 112 -15.61 -4.91 12.16
C THR A 112 -15.59 -5.23 10.66
N GLY A 113 -14.54 -5.89 10.15
CA GLY A 113 -14.51 -6.38 8.77
C GLY A 113 -13.87 -5.43 7.75
N LYS A 114 -13.24 -4.29 8.16
CA LYS A 114 -12.60 -3.34 7.22
C LYS A 114 -11.58 -4.01 6.29
N SER A 115 -10.57 -4.67 6.84
CA SER A 115 -9.53 -5.35 6.03
C SER A 115 -10.09 -6.59 5.31
N SER A 116 -11.13 -7.24 5.87
CA SER A 116 -11.84 -8.34 5.21
C SER A 116 -12.59 -7.85 3.97
N MET A 117 -13.11 -6.63 3.97
CA MET A 117 -13.77 -5.99 2.80
C MET A 117 -12.81 -5.89 1.62
N VAL A 118 -11.55 -5.51 1.85
CA VAL A 118 -10.51 -5.41 0.80
C VAL A 118 -10.13 -6.80 0.28
N ARG A 119 -10.04 -7.80 1.17
CA ARG A 119 -9.79 -9.20 0.76
C ARG A 119 -10.94 -9.76 -0.06
N ALA A 120 -12.19 -9.50 0.34
CA ALA A 120 -13.37 -9.90 -0.41
C ALA A 120 -13.40 -9.27 -1.82
N ALA A 121 -12.94 -8.02 -1.95
CA ALA A 121 -12.80 -7.39 -3.27
C ALA A 121 -11.80 -8.15 -4.16
N LEU A 122 -10.64 -8.55 -3.62
CA LEU A 122 -9.68 -9.34 -4.40
C LEU A 122 -10.30 -10.68 -4.82
N SER A 123 -10.94 -11.40 -3.90
CA SER A 123 -11.59 -12.68 -4.18
C SER A 123 -12.65 -12.55 -5.28
N ALA A 124 -13.44 -11.46 -5.26
CA ALA A 124 -14.53 -11.26 -6.22
C ALA A 124 -14.08 -10.77 -7.60
N TYR A 125 -12.94 -10.07 -7.69
CA TYR A 125 -12.60 -9.31 -8.90
C TYR A 125 -11.22 -9.62 -9.50
N HIS A 126 -10.42 -10.55 -8.92
CA HIS A 126 -9.10 -10.87 -9.48
C HIS A 126 -9.18 -11.40 -10.93
N ASP A 127 -10.21 -12.17 -11.27
CA ASP A 127 -10.44 -12.69 -12.62
C ASP A 127 -10.81 -11.57 -13.62
N ARG A 128 -11.27 -10.42 -13.11
CA ARG A 128 -11.55 -9.22 -13.90
C ARG A 128 -10.37 -8.25 -13.94
N GLY A 129 -9.18 -8.71 -13.53
CA GLY A 129 -7.94 -7.97 -13.61
C GLY A 129 -7.61 -7.14 -12.37
N LEU A 130 -8.33 -7.29 -11.24
CA LEU A 130 -7.97 -6.60 -10.00
C LEU A 130 -6.69 -7.20 -9.41
N ARG A 131 -5.79 -6.31 -8.97
CA ARG A 131 -4.55 -6.63 -8.24
C ARG A 131 -4.44 -5.74 -7.00
N ILE A 132 -3.73 -6.19 -5.98
CA ILE A 132 -3.50 -5.39 -4.77
C ILE A 132 -2.01 -5.19 -4.54
N VAL A 133 -1.62 -3.95 -4.27
CA VAL A 133 -0.31 -3.62 -3.71
C VAL A 133 -0.52 -3.13 -2.30
N GLU A 134 -0.06 -3.92 -1.33
CA GLU A 134 -0.09 -3.57 0.09
C GLU A 134 1.11 -2.69 0.41
N VAL A 135 0.86 -1.56 1.08
CA VAL A 135 1.87 -0.58 1.48
C VAL A 135 1.75 -0.34 2.98
N GLU A 136 2.83 -0.59 3.70
CA GLU A 136 2.89 -0.29 5.14
C GLU A 136 3.00 1.23 5.34
N LYS A 137 2.48 1.73 6.47
CA LYS A 137 2.50 3.15 6.83
C LYS A 137 3.88 3.78 6.67
N ALA A 138 4.94 3.10 7.13
CA ALA A 138 6.33 3.57 7.04
C ALA A 138 6.83 3.80 5.60
N HIS A 139 6.15 3.26 4.59
CA HIS A 139 6.52 3.35 3.19
C HIS A 139 5.57 4.20 2.35
N LEU A 140 4.69 4.99 2.97
CA LEU A 140 3.76 5.89 2.26
C LEU A 140 4.49 6.98 1.45
N GLY A 141 5.69 7.37 1.86
CA GLY A 141 6.55 8.27 1.10
C GLY A 141 6.96 7.75 -0.28
N ASP A 142 6.95 6.42 -0.46
CA ASP A 142 7.35 5.76 -1.70
C ASP A 142 6.18 5.58 -2.69
N LEU A 143 4.97 6.00 -2.34
CA LEU A 143 3.79 5.83 -3.19
C LEU A 143 4.00 6.30 -4.65
N PRO A 144 4.67 7.42 -4.94
CA PRO A 144 4.97 7.79 -6.32
C PRO A 144 5.82 6.74 -7.05
N ALA A 145 6.83 6.17 -6.37
CA ALA A 145 7.67 5.12 -6.96
C ALA A 145 6.88 3.80 -7.16
N ILE A 146 6.00 3.45 -6.21
CA ILE A 146 5.11 2.28 -6.34
C ILE A 146 4.19 2.42 -7.54
N VAL A 147 3.60 3.60 -7.73
CA VAL A 147 2.74 3.93 -8.87
C VAL A 147 3.49 3.71 -10.19
N GLU A 148 4.75 4.18 -10.29
CA GLU A 148 5.56 3.96 -11.49
C GLU A 148 5.74 2.48 -11.85
N HIS A 149 5.83 1.59 -10.86
CA HIS A 149 5.97 0.15 -11.09
C HIS A 149 4.72 -0.51 -11.67
N VAL A 150 3.54 0.06 -11.43
CA VAL A 150 2.26 -0.58 -11.78
C VAL A 150 1.45 0.16 -12.84
N ARG A 151 1.68 1.45 -13.07
CA ARG A 151 0.87 2.27 -13.98
C ARG A 151 0.85 1.78 -15.44
N SER A 152 1.94 1.15 -15.89
CA SER A 152 2.05 0.62 -17.26
C SER A 152 1.52 -0.80 -17.42
N GLN A 153 1.11 -1.45 -16.32
CA GLN A 153 0.63 -2.83 -16.33
C GLN A 153 -0.84 -2.89 -16.80
N PRO A 154 -1.24 -3.97 -17.53
CA PRO A 154 -2.60 -4.10 -18.07
C PRO A 154 -3.60 -4.63 -17.01
N PHE A 155 -3.50 -4.18 -15.76
CA PHE A 155 -4.32 -4.58 -14.62
C PHE A 155 -4.80 -3.36 -13.86
N GLN A 156 -5.85 -3.54 -13.06
CA GLN A 156 -6.39 -2.52 -12.15
C GLN A 156 -5.81 -2.75 -10.75
N PHE A 157 -5.15 -1.75 -10.18
CA PHE A 157 -4.42 -1.87 -8.92
C PHE A 157 -5.11 -1.13 -7.78
N LEU A 158 -5.43 -1.85 -6.70
CA LEU A 158 -5.70 -1.23 -5.41
C LEU A 158 -4.37 -1.04 -4.69
N ILE A 159 -4.01 0.20 -4.39
CA ILE A 159 -2.96 0.52 -3.42
C ILE A 159 -3.62 0.49 -2.04
N TYR A 160 -3.28 -0.51 -1.25
CA TYR A 160 -3.92 -0.78 0.02
C TYR A 160 -3.01 -0.43 1.20
N CYS A 161 -3.50 0.46 2.09
CA CYS A 161 -2.83 0.83 3.32
C CYS A 161 -3.69 0.44 4.52
N ASP A 162 -3.23 -0.54 5.33
CA ASP A 162 -3.96 -1.01 6.52
C ASP A 162 -3.59 -0.20 7.77
N ASP A 163 -4.57 0.01 8.64
CA ASP A 163 -4.47 0.68 9.95
C ASP A 163 -3.78 2.07 9.89
N LEU A 164 -4.22 2.89 8.94
CA LEU A 164 -3.66 4.21 8.70
C LEU A 164 -4.03 5.16 9.85
N THR A 165 -3.03 5.64 10.57
CA THR A 165 -3.14 6.66 11.60
C THR A 165 -1.84 7.46 11.63
N PHE A 166 -1.90 8.78 11.79
CA PHE A 166 -0.72 9.63 11.89
C PHE A 166 -0.63 10.26 13.27
N GLU A 167 0.56 10.33 13.81
CA GLU A 167 0.88 11.05 15.04
C GLU A 167 1.41 12.46 14.69
N ASP A 168 1.49 13.31 15.71
CA ASP A 168 1.96 14.67 15.53
C ASP A 168 3.40 14.70 15.03
N GLY A 169 3.64 15.46 13.94
CA GLY A 169 4.96 15.65 13.36
C GLY A 169 5.39 14.58 12.35
N GLU A 170 4.59 13.54 12.11
CA GLU A 170 4.86 12.58 11.04
C GLU A 170 4.69 13.23 9.66
N ARG A 171 5.75 13.15 8.84
CA ARG A 171 5.76 13.66 7.44
C ARG A 171 5.48 12.58 6.41
N GLU A 172 5.27 11.36 6.86
CA GLU A 172 5.14 10.17 5.99
C GLU A 172 3.90 10.22 5.10
N TYR A 173 2.89 11.04 5.45
CA TYR A 173 1.67 11.19 4.64
C TYR A 173 1.85 12.03 3.36
N SER A 174 3.01 12.67 3.16
CA SER A 174 3.23 13.52 1.98
C SER A 174 3.10 12.75 0.66
N GLY A 175 3.58 11.51 0.60
CA GLY A 175 3.42 10.64 -0.56
C GLY A 175 1.95 10.29 -0.82
N LEU A 176 1.19 10.01 0.25
CA LEU A 176 -0.25 9.72 0.15
C LEU A 176 -1.02 10.96 -0.34
N LYS A 177 -0.70 12.14 0.21
CA LYS A 177 -1.27 13.42 -0.24
C LYS A 177 -1.02 13.64 -1.73
N THR A 178 0.23 13.46 -2.17
CA THR A 178 0.62 13.60 -3.58
C THR A 178 -0.22 12.70 -4.50
N VAL A 179 -0.43 11.44 -4.10
CA VAL A 179 -1.21 10.48 -4.89
C VAL A 179 -2.71 10.79 -4.86
N LEU A 180 -3.26 11.24 -3.72
CA LEU A 180 -4.68 11.58 -3.60
C LEU A 180 -5.05 12.90 -4.28
N ASP A 181 -4.16 13.91 -4.26
CA ASP A 181 -4.42 15.21 -4.91
C ASP A 181 -4.33 15.13 -6.44
N GLY A 182 -3.68 14.09 -6.96
CA GLY A 182 -3.22 14.06 -8.33
C GLY A 182 -2.13 15.09 -8.56
N THR A 183 -1.15 14.76 -9.39
CA THR A 183 -0.19 15.72 -9.92
C THR A 183 -0.64 16.14 -11.32
N LEU A 184 0.08 17.07 -11.98
CA LEU A 184 -0.13 17.38 -13.40
C LEU A 184 0.06 16.14 -14.30
N GLU A 185 0.75 15.11 -13.81
CA GLU A 185 0.74 13.78 -14.40
C GLU A 185 -0.41 12.97 -13.78
N GLU A 186 -1.32 12.48 -14.61
CA GLU A 186 -2.33 11.51 -14.18
C GLU A 186 -1.64 10.27 -13.62
N PHE A 187 -1.89 9.96 -12.34
CA PHE A 187 -1.42 8.72 -11.70
C PHE A 187 -2.11 7.47 -12.28
N GLY A 188 -2.20 7.36 -13.59
CA GLY A 188 -2.77 6.20 -14.28
C GLY A 188 -4.24 5.90 -13.89
N SER A 189 -5.11 5.80 -14.87
CA SER A 189 -6.53 5.43 -14.68
C SER A 189 -6.71 4.03 -14.08
N ASN A 190 -5.62 3.28 -13.90
CA ASN A 190 -5.59 1.91 -13.39
C ASN A 190 -5.18 1.80 -11.91
N ILE A 191 -5.22 2.92 -11.15
CA ILE A 191 -4.81 2.94 -9.74
C ILE A 191 -5.93 3.53 -8.88
N LEU A 192 -6.28 2.82 -7.79
CA LEU A 192 -7.23 3.26 -6.79
C LEU A 192 -6.64 3.07 -5.39
N VAL A 193 -6.66 4.12 -4.58
CA VAL A 193 -6.18 4.07 -3.19
C VAL A 193 -7.30 3.65 -2.26
N VAL A 194 -7.04 2.66 -1.40
CA VAL A 194 -7.96 2.19 -0.36
C VAL A 194 -7.19 2.11 0.95
N CYS A 195 -7.68 2.82 1.97
CA CYS A 195 -7.07 2.82 3.29
C CYS A 195 -8.06 2.32 4.35
N THR A 196 -7.55 1.67 5.39
CA THR A 196 -8.33 1.41 6.60
C THR A 196 -7.82 2.28 7.75
N SER A 197 -8.69 2.64 8.68
CA SER A 197 -8.32 3.33 9.91
C SER A 197 -9.22 2.92 11.07
N ASN A 198 -8.65 2.89 12.27
CA ASN A 198 -9.43 2.70 13.49
C ASN A 198 -9.98 4.03 14.05
N ARG A 199 -9.65 5.16 13.42
CA ARG A 199 -10.09 6.51 13.79
C ARG A 199 -10.88 7.15 12.65
N ARG A 200 -11.83 8.02 13.00
CA ARG A 200 -12.58 8.81 12.02
C ARG A 200 -11.68 9.81 11.30
N HIS A 201 -10.86 10.50 12.08
CA HIS A 201 -9.83 11.39 11.55
C HIS A 201 -8.50 10.64 11.56
N LEU A 202 -7.79 10.63 10.44
CA LEU A 202 -6.53 9.91 10.26
C LEU A 202 -5.44 10.39 11.21
N VAL A 203 -5.58 11.61 11.72
CA VAL A 203 -4.63 12.23 12.64
C VAL A 203 -5.28 12.42 14.00
N SER A 204 -4.51 12.19 15.07
CA SER A 204 -4.94 12.45 16.45
C SER A 204 -5.16 13.95 16.65
N GLU A 205 -6.27 14.33 17.27
CA GLU A 205 -6.41 15.67 17.86
C GLU A 205 -5.76 15.62 19.25
N PRO A 206 -4.58 16.21 19.47
CA PRO A 206 -4.04 16.32 20.82
C PRO A 206 -4.93 17.27 21.65
N MET A 207 -5.18 16.95 22.90
CA MET A 207 -5.87 17.89 23.82
C MET A 207 -5.13 19.24 23.96
N SER A 208 -3.83 19.30 23.63
CA SER A 208 -3.01 20.51 23.60
C SER A 208 -3.34 21.45 22.43
N ASP A 209 -3.89 20.97 21.32
CA ASP A 209 -4.20 21.80 20.16
C ASP A 209 -5.38 22.75 20.42
N ASN A 210 -6.30 22.38 21.33
CA ASN A 210 -7.34 23.27 21.82
C ASN A 210 -6.78 24.43 22.66
N GLN A 211 -5.53 24.34 23.17
CA GLN A 211 -4.87 25.42 23.89
C GLN A 211 -4.04 26.34 22.97
N GLN A 212 -3.74 25.89 21.74
CA GLN A 212 -3.02 26.68 20.71
C GLN A 212 -3.99 27.45 19.79
N ALA A 213 -5.29 27.27 19.94
CA ALA A 213 -6.27 28.09 19.25
C ALA A 213 -6.10 29.55 19.70
N THR A 214 -5.43 30.37 18.89
CA THR A 214 -5.22 31.78 19.15
C THR A 214 -6.42 32.53 18.58
N VAL A 215 -7.16 33.22 19.40
CA VAL A 215 -8.24 34.09 18.95
C VAL A 215 -7.64 35.38 18.42
N VAL A 216 -7.58 35.53 17.09
CA VAL A 216 -7.19 36.76 16.41
C VAL A 216 -8.46 37.36 15.77
N HIS A 217 -8.82 38.57 16.19
CA HIS A 217 -10.02 39.31 15.71
C HIS A 217 -11.36 38.57 15.86
N GLY A 218 -11.50 37.64 16.84
CA GLY A 218 -12.75 36.93 17.10
C GLY A 218 -12.95 35.65 16.30
N GLU A 219 -12.01 35.25 15.46
CA GLU A 219 -11.99 33.98 14.77
C GLU A 219 -11.01 33.02 15.45
N ILE A 220 -11.41 31.75 15.59
CA ILE A 220 -10.57 30.70 16.15
C ILE A 220 -9.75 30.15 14.98
N HIS A 221 -8.46 30.50 14.91
CA HIS A 221 -7.52 29.87 14.00
C HIS A 221 -7.06 28.57 14.64
N GLN A 222 -7.43 27.45 14.04
CA GLN A 222 -6.81 26.16 14.32
C GLN A 222 -5.38 26.24 13.78
N GLY A 223 -4.40 25.69 14.54
CA GLY A 223 -3.00 25.74 14.09
C GLY A 223 -2.83 25.05 12.72
N ASP A 224 -1.94 25.56 11.88
CA ASP A 224 -1.68 25.08 10.49
C ASP A 224 -1.57 23.56 10.37
N ALA A 225 -1.04 22.90 11.42
CA ALA A 225 -0.93 21.45 11.51
C ALA A 225 -2.29 20.74 11.59
N VAL A 226 -3.30 21.33 12.19
CA VAL A 226 -4.67 20.74 12.29
C VAL A 226 -5.40 20.89 10.96
N GLU A 227 -5.28 22.05 10.30
CA GLU A 227 -5.87 22.27 8.97
C GLU A 227 -5.27 21.33 7.92
N GLU A 228 -3.97 21.11 7.95
CA GLU A 228 -3.29 20.19 7.02
C GLU A 228 -3.72 18.72 7.24
N ARG A 229 -4.06 18.36 8.46
CA ARG A 229 -4.50 17.03 8.90
C ARG A 229 -5.93 16.70 8.50
N VAL A 230 -6.86 17.64 8.69
CA VAL A 230 -8.25 17.50 8.21
C VAL A 230 -8.26 17.38 6.70
N SER A 231 -7.46 18.18 6.03
CA SER A 231 -7.27 18.22 4.59
C SER A 231 -6.88 16.87 3.95
N LEU A 232 -6.12 15.98 4.64
CA LEU A 232 -5.80 14.65 4.11
C LEU A 232 -7.02 13.72 4.09
N SER A 233 -7.81 13.75 5.15
CA SER A 233 -9.01 12.92 5.23
C SER A 233 -10.04 13.31 4.16
N ASP A 234 -10.19 14.60 3.90
CA ASP A 234 -11.14 15.16 2.93
C ASP A 234 -10.84 14.78 1.47
N ARG A 235 -9.62 14.28 1.20
CA ARG A 235 -9.23 13.79 -0.13
C ARG A 235 -9.80 12.43 -0.49
N PHE A 236 -10.31 11.68 0.49
CA PHE A 236 -11.01 10.44 0.20
C PHE A 236 -12.45 10.77 -0.21
N GLY A 237 -12.80 10.51 -1.47
CA GLY A 237 -14.14 10.78 -1.98
C GLY A 237 -15.21 9.77 -1.51
N LEU A 238 -14.79 8.61 -0.97
CA LEU A 238 -15.70 7.60 -0.40
C LEU A 238 -15.27 7.23 1.02
N TRP A 239 -16.18 7.48 1.98
CA TRP A 239 -15.98 7.15 3.39
C TRP A 239 -16.96 6.07 3.82
N LEU A 240 -16.45 4.97 4.34
CA LEU A 240 -17.25 3.84 4.82
C LEU A 240 -17.03 3.65 6.32
N SER A 241 -18.09 3.86 7.10
CA SER A 241 -18.04 3.76 8.56
C SER A 241 -18.38 2.36 9.05
N PHE A 242 -17.56 1.83 9.96
CA PHE A 242 -17.73 0.52 10.57
C PHE A 242 -17.91 0.68 12.07
N TYR A 243 -19.12 0.45 12.54
CA TYR A 243 -19.47 0.55 13.96
C TYR A 243 -19.36 -0.81 14.65
N PRO A 244 -19.17 -0.84 15.97
CA PRO A 244 -19.24 -2.07 16.74
C PRO A 244 -20.57 -2.79 16.49
N TYR A 245 -20.52 -4.10 16.36
CA TYR A 245 -21.73 -4.91 16.17
C TYR A 245 -22.60 -4.94 17.42
N SER A 246 -23.91 -5.05 17.22
CA SER A 246 -24.81 -5.48 18.30
C SER A 246 -24.55 -6.95 18.66
N GLN A 247 -24.96 -7.36 19.84
CA GLN A 247 -24.83 -8.75 20.26
C GLN A 247 -25.48 -9.72 19.27
N GLU A 248 -26.64 -9.38 18.73
CA GLU A 248 -27.36 -10.20 17.74
C GLU A 248 -26.56 -10.41 16.47
N VAL A 249 -25.98 -9.32 15.93
CA VAL A 249 -25.13 -9.41 14.74
C VAL A 249 -23.86 -10.21 15.03
N TYR A 250 -23.25 -10.00 16.20
CA TYR A 250 -22.07 -10.76 16.63
C TYR A 250 -22.36 -12.26 16.66
N ILE A 251 -23.46 -12.68 17.31
CA ILE A 251 -23.88 -14.09 17.37
C ILE A 251 -24.12 -14.65 15.96
N THR A 252 -24.73 -13.86 15.07
CA THR A 252 -24.95 -14.26 13.67
C THR A 252 -23.62 -14.48 12.93
N ILE A 253 -22.65 -13.62 13.13
CA ILE A 253 -21.29 -13.75 12.55
C ILE A 253 -20.62 -15.02 13.08
N VAL A 254 -20.65 -15.24 14.40
CA VAL A 254 -20.03 -16.44 15.01
C VAL A 254 -20.70 -17.71 14.49
N LYS A 255 -22.02 -17.73 14.42
CA LYS A 255 -22.79 -18.87 13.88
C LYS A 255 -22.42 -19.15 12.42
N HIS A 256 -22.32 -18.14 11.59
CA HIS A 256 -21.92 -18.28 10.19
C HIS A 256 -20.53 -18.94 10.08
N TRP A 257 -19.53 -18.39 10.76
CA TRP A 257 -18.18 -18.94 10.71
C TRP A 257 -18.05 -20.30 11.38
N TYR A 258 -18.84 -20.58 12.42
CA TYR A 258 -18.91 -21.89 13.03
C TYR A 258 -19.36 -22.96 12.02
N HIS A 259 -20.36 -22.65 11.20
CA HIS A 259 -20.83 -23.55 10.15
C HIS A 259 -19.84 -23.65 8.99
N GLU A 260 -19.32 -22.54 8.49
CA GLU A 260 -18.39 -22.52 7.36
C GLU A 260 -17.08 -23.26 7.68
N LEU A 261 -16.46 -22.97 8.81
CA LEU A 261 -15.21 -23.61 9.23
C LEU A 261 -15.43 -25.02 9.76
N GLY A 262 -16.62 -25.32 10.27
CA GLY A 262 -16.97 -26.60 10.86
C GLY A 262 -17.47 -27.67 9.88
N GLN A 263 -17.66 -27.35 8.60
CA GLN A 263 -18.25 -28.25 7.58
C GLN A 263 -17.56 -29.63 7.50
N ASN A 264 -16.27 -29.72 7.85
CA ASN A 264 -15.50 -30.98 7.82
C ASN A 264 -15.08 -31.46 9.21
N LEU A 265 -15.63 -30.87 10.25
CA LEU A 265 -15.35 -31.21 11.65
C LEU A 265 -16.62 -31.76 12.32
N ASP A 266 -16.45 -32.75 13.19
CA ASP A 266 -17.53 -33.28 14.03
C ASP A 266 -17.75 -32.33 15.22
N LEU A 267 -18.37 -31.17 14.95
CA LEU A 267 -18.64 -30.16 15.96
C LEU A 267 -20.02 -30.37 16.57
N PRO A 268 -20.21 -30.05 17.87
CA PRO A 268 -21.50 -30.04 18.50
C PRO A 268 -22.44 -29.04 17.81
N GLU A 269 -23.75 -29.16 18.05
CA GLU A 269 -24.73 -28.19 17.57
C GLU A 269 -24.41 -26.80 18.16
N PHE A 270 -24.42 -25.76 17.30
CA PHE A 270 -24.14 -24.37 17.72
C PHE A 270 -25.18 -23.92 18.75
N SER A 271 -24.72 -23.36 19.86
CA SER A 271 -25.58 -22.68 20.84
C SER A 271 -25.09 -21.22 21.03
N GLU A 272 -26.03 -20.31 21.30
CA GLU A 272 -25.72 -18.91 21.55
C GLU A 272 -24.82 -18.70 22.77
N THR A 273 -24.97 -19.60 23.78
CA THR A 273 -24.12 -19.58 24.98
C THR A 273 -22.65 -19.76 24.63
N MET A 274 -22.33 -20.65 23.66
CA MET A 274 -20.95 -20.84 23.18
C MET A 274 -20.36 -19.57 22.56
N ALA A 275 -21.19 -18.77 21.89
CA ALA A 275 -20.74 -17.50 21.28
C ALA A 275 -20.54 -16.38 22.30
N ILE A 276 -21.16 -16.46 23.46
CA ILE A 276 -21.06 -15.43 24.53
C ILE A 276 -19.88 -15.73 25.45
N GLU A 277 -19.53 -17.01 25.64
CA GLU A 277 -18.45 -17.47 26.51
C GLU A 277 -17.06 -17.43 25.82
N ALA A 278 -17.00 -17.28 24.49
CA ALA A 278 -15.78 -17.23 23.70
C ALA A 278 -15.25 -15.78 23.55
#